data_f1e7d0ddb7f715699561f6decd8b9927
#
_entry.id   f1e7d0ddb7f715699561f6decd8b9927
#
_cell.length_a   1.000
_cell.length_b   1.000
_cell.length_c   1.000
_cell.angle_alpha   90.00
_cell.angle_beta   90.00
_cell.angle_gamma   90.00
#
_symmetry.space_group_name_H-M   'P 1'
#
loop_
_entity.id
_entity.type
_entity.pdbx_description
1 polymer ?
#
loop_
_entity_poly.entity_id
_entity_poly.type
_entity_poly.pdbx_seq_one_letter_code
_entity_poly.pdbx_strand_id
1 'polypeptide(L)'
;MQYNKSIGIKKYFWLKLLIESGEFMKSTGVIRRIDELGRIVIPKEIRKSLRIHEGDSIEIYTDNNENIVLKKYSNIDSRNDIAKILIKEINKYLKHDVLITDQDKIIAVEGSIKKDYLDKELNSKFTSEFINKKNDFEDKKNIQIIDNKNLEGYFIIKPLNIDGINSGFIIIYSKDTKFTIDDDNFIQFIASFFTKYLEE
;
A
#
# COMPACT_ATOMS: atom_id res chain seq x y z
N MET A 1 -37.51 -9.49 37.60
CA MET A 1 -37.48 -9.71 36.15
C MET A 1 -36.60 -8.62 35.53
N GLN A 2 -35.28 -8.84 35.53
CA GLN A 2 -34.31 -7.90 34.93
C GLN A 2 -34.04 -8.32 33.49
N TYR A 3 -34.60 -7.58 32.55
CA TYR A 3 -34.32 -7.77 31.13
C TYR A 3 -32.95 -7.16 30.76
N ASN A 4 -32.12 -8.00 30.22
CA ASN A 4 -30.72 -7.82 29.86
C ASN A 4 -30.52 -6.67 28.84
N LYS A 5 -30.12 -5.48 29.30
CA LYS A 5 -29.75 -4.31 28.46
C LYS A 5 -28.48 -4.51 27.63
N SER A 6 -27.72 -5.59 27.86
CA SER A 6 -26.42 -5.81 27.20
C SER A 6 -26.53 -6.38 25.76
N ILE A 7 -27.67 -6.99 25.40
CA ILE A 7 -27.88 -7.60 24.08
C ILE A 7 -28.22 -6.52 23.02
N GLY A 8 -28.89 -5.43 23.42
CA GLY A 8 -29.24 -4.33 22.51
C GLY A 8 -28.04 -3.56 22.00
N ILE A 9 -27.04 -3.30 22.84
CA ILE A 9 -25.87 -2.49 22.51
C ILE A 9 -24.94 -3.23 21.51
N LYS A 10 -24.75 -4.55 21.69
CA LYS A 10 -23.98 -5.37 20.76
C LYS A 10 -24.63 -5.44 19.38
N LYS A 11 -25.95 -5.58 19.31
CA LYS A 11 -26.70 -5.64 18.04
C LYS A 11 -26.67 -4.31 17.29
N TYR A 12 -26.74 -3.17 17.99
CA TYR A 12 -26.57 -1.83 17.39
C TYR A 12 -25.14 -1.57 16.93
N PHE A 13 -24.15 -2.04 17.68
CA PHE A 13 -22.74 -1.91 17.30
C PHE A 13 -22.42 -2.72 16.03
N TRP A 14 -22.89 -3.98 15.94
CA TRP A 14 -22.75 -4.82 14.75
C TRP A 14 -23.56 -4.28 13.57
N LEU A 15 -24.76 -3.73 13.81
CA LEU A 15 -25.56 -3.10 12.75
C LEU A 15 -24.89 -1.82 12.22
N LYS A 16 -24.25 -1.04 13.09
CA LYS A 16 -23.49 0.16 12.71
C LYS A 16 -22.22 -0.21 11.92
N LEU A 17 -21.51 -1.28 12.34
CA LEU A 17 -20.39 -1.83 11.57
C LEU A 17 -20.82 -2.36 10.19
N LEU A 18 -21.98 -3.02 10.09
CA LEU A 18 -22.55 -3.48 8.82
C LEU A 18 -23.03 -2.32 7.93
N ILE A 19 -23.45 -1.21 8.50
CA ILE A 19 -23.83 0.00 7.76
C ILE A 19 -22.59 0.80 7.35
N GLU A 20 -21.53 0.83 8.17
CA GLU A 20 -20.25 1.48 7.86
C GLU A 20 -19.36 0.65 6.94
N SER A 21 -19.54 -0.68 6.83
CA SER A 21 -18.91 -1.56 5.84
C SER A 21 -19.70 -1.69 4.53
N GLY A 22 -20.81 -0.98 4.40
CA GLY A 22 -21.50 -0.85 3.13
C GLY A 22 -20.62 -0.08 2.16
N GLU A 23 -19.75 -0.78 1.45
CA GLU A 23 -19.11 -0.24 0.25
C GLU A 23 -20.22 0.18 -0.71
N PHE A 24 -20.56 1.46 -0.69
CA PHE A 24 -21.49 2.07 -1.62
C PHE A 24 -20.86 1.97 -3.01
N MET A 25 -21.20 0.92 -3.76
CA MET A 25 -20.77 0.80 -5.15
C MET A 25 -21.31 2.00 -5.94
N LYS A 26 -20.41 2.88 -6.35
CA LYS A 26 -20.76 4.05 -7.14
C LYS A 26 -20.86 3.62 -8.60
N SER A 27 -22.06 3.80 -9.21
CA SER A 27 -22.21 3.58 -10.65
C SER A 27 -21.30 4.51 -11.43
N THR A 28 -20.52 3.96 -12.36
CA THR A 28 -19.68 4.71 -13.29
C THR A 28 -20.47 5.22 -14.51
N GLY A 29 -21.70 4.73 -14.71
CA GLY A 29 -22.52 5.00 -15.90
C GLY A 29 -21.96 4.41 -17.20
N VAL A 30 -20.88 3.64 -17.13
CA VAL A 30 -20.24 3.04 -18.30
C VAL A 30 -20.78 1.63 -18.53
N ILE A 31 -21.27 1.39 -19.76
CA ILE A 31 -21.74 0.08 -20.22
C ILE A 31 -20.74 -0.45 -21.24
N ARG A 32 -20.30 -1.70 -21.10
CA ARG A 32 -19.43 -2.41 -22.04
C ARG A 32 -19.99 -3.80 -22.34
N ARG A 33 -19.78 -4.26 -23.56
CA ARG A 33 -20.15 -5.62 -23.97
C ARG A 33 -18.98 -6.56 -23.73
N ILE A 34 -19.29 -7.79 -23.36
CA ILE A 34 -18.32 -8.89 -23.33
C ILE A 34 -18.19 -9.38 -24.78
N ASP A 35 -16.98 -9.57 -25.26
CA ASP A 35 -16.69 -10.11 -26.58
C ASP A 35 -16.84 -11.67 -26.64
N GLU A 36 -16.68 -12.24 -27.83
CA GLU A 36 -16.78 -13.68 -28.05
C GLU A 36 -15.76 -14.52 -27.27
N LEU A 37 -14.67 -13.89 -26.84
CA LEU A 37 -13.62 -14.51 -26.02
C LEU A 37 -13.83 -14.28 -24.51
N GLY A 38 -14.97 -13.71 -24.10
CA GLY A 38 -15.27 -13.42 -22.70
C GLY A 38 -14.52 -12.21 -22.12
N ARG A 39 -13.93 -11.35 -22.95
CA ARG A 39 -13.16 -10.18 -22.50
C ARG A 39 -14.05 -8.95 -22.36
N ILE A 40 -13.71 -8.12 -21.38
CA ILE A 40 -14.30 -6.80 -21.20
C ILE A 40 -13.20 -5.72 -21.27
N VAL A 41 -13.47 -4.62 -21.98
CA VAL A 41 -12.54 -3.49 -22.04
C VAL A 41 -12.84 -2.51 -20.91
N ILE A 42 -11.89 -2.32 -19.98
CA ILE A 42 -11.97 -1.29 -18.95
C ILE A 42 -11.58 0.07 -19.58
N PRO A 43 -12.49 1.06 -19.61
CA PRO A 43 -12.21 2.36 -20.22
C PRO A 43 -11.03 3.08 -19.60
N LYS A 44 -10.34 3.90 -20.41
CA LYS A 44 -9.14 4.64 -19.99
C LYS A 44 -9.41 5.53 -18.77
N GLU A 45 -10.57 6.16 -18.70
CA GLU A 45 -10.99 7.04 -17.61
C GLU A 45 -11.10 6.27 -16.29
N ILE A 46 -11.69 5.05 -16.33
CA ILE A 46 -11.81 4.17 -15.16
C ILE A 46 -10.42 3.67 -14.76
N ARG A 47 -9.61 3.20 -15.73
CA ARG A 47 -8.24 2.77 -15.46
C ARG A 47 -7.43 3.89 -14.80
N LYS A 48 -7.54 5.12 -15.31
CA LYS A 48 -6.86 6.29 -14.75
C LYS A 48 -7.33 6.61 -13.32
N SER A 49 -8.65 6.59 -13.07
CA SER A 49 -9.21 6.89 -11.74
C SER A 49 -8.86 5.84 -10.69
N LEU A 50 -8.70 4.58 -11.11
CA LEU A 50 -8.34 3.45 -10.25
C LEU A 50 -6.84 3.10 -10.31
N ARG A 51 -6.02 3.94 -10.99
CA ARG A 51 -4.57 3.73 -11.17
C ARG A 51 -4.20 2.35 -11.73
N ILE A 52 -5.05 1.83 -12.64
CA ILE A 52 -4.83 0.56 -13.34
C ILE A 52 -3.95 0.83 -14.57
N HIS A 53 -2.80 0.15 -14.65
CA HIS A 53 -1.84 0.23 -15.73
C HIS A 53 -1.84 -1.06 -16.55
N GLU A 54 -1.22 -1.03 -17.71
CA GLU A 54 -0.94 -2.23 -18.48
C GLU A 54 0.00 -3.15 -17.69
N GLY A 55 -0.34 -4.45 -17.63
CA GLY A 55 0.40 -5.43 -16.83
C GLY A 55 -0.08 -5.60 -15.39
N ASP A 56 -0.92 -4.71 -14.87
CA ASP A 56 -1.49 -4.89 -13.52
C ASP A 56 -2.39 -6.14 -13.46
N SER A 57 -2.23 -6.93 -12.42
CA SER A 57 -3.11 -8.05 -12.12
C SER A 57 -4.42 -7.57 -11.51
N ILE A 58 -5.53 -8.13 -11.98
CA ILE A 58 -6.87 -7.81 -11.48
C ILE A 58 -7.48 -9.08 -10.88
N GLU A 59 -7.86 -9.00 -9.62
CA GLU A 59 -8.60 -10.03 -8.93
C GLU A 59 -10.10 -9.86 -9.17
N ILE A 60 -10.78 -10.97 -9.45
CA ILE A 60 -12.21 -10.98 -9.76
C ILE A 60 -12.95 -11.64 -8.60
N TYR A 61 -13.87 -10.91 -8.01
CA TYR A 61 -14.75 -11.37 -6.94
C TYR A 61 -16.20 -11.43 -7.45
N THR A 62 -16.99 -12.27 -6.84
CA THR A 62 -18.45 -12.23 -6.93
C THR A 62 -19.03 -11.93 -5.55
N ASP A 63 -19.99 -11.03 -5.47
CA ASP A 63 -20.71 -10.75 -4.23
C ASP A 63 -21.99 -11.58 -4.10
N ASN A 64 -22.67 -11.48 -2.95
CA ASN A 64 -23.93 -12.19 -2.68
C ASN A 64 -25.11 -11.72 -3.55
N ASN A 65 -24.97 -10.61 -4.26
CA ASN A 65 -25.96 -10.06 -5.16
C ASN A 65 -25.66 -10.39 -6.65
N GLU A 66 -24.75 -11.36 -6.88
CA GLU A 66 -24.33 -11.80 -8.22
C GLU A 66 -23.60 -10.70 -9.03
N ASN A 67 -23.04 -9.68 -8.35
CA ASN A 67 -22.21 -8.70 -9.02
C ASN A 67 -20.78 -9.23 -9.19
N ILE A 68 -20.13 -8.84 -10.29
CA ILE A 68 -18.70 -9.04 -10.50
C ILE A 68 -17.97 -7.79 -10.04
N VAL A 69 -17.07 -7.95 -9.10
CA VAL A 69 -16.21 -6.88 -8.56
C VAL A 69 -14.78 -7.12 -9.02
N LEU A 70 -14.20 -6.15 -9.69
CA LEU A 70 -12.81 -6.15 -10.12
C LEU A 70 -11.98 -5.30 -9.16
N LYS A 71 -10.96 -5.88 -8.55
CA LYS A 71 -10.04 -5.19 -7.65
C LYS A 71 -8.61 -5.30 -8.17
N LYS A 72 -7.87 -4.19 -8.19
CA LYS A 72 -6.44 -4.24 -8.49
C LYS A 72 -5.77 -5.11 -7.43
N TYR A 73 -5.06 -6.15 -7.87
CA TYR A 73 -4.34 -7.05 -6.98
C TYR A 73 -3.03 -6.40 -6.52
N SER A 74 -2.76 -6.46 -5.23
CA SER A 74 -1.49 -6.04 -4.65
C SER A 74 -0.89 -7.20 -3.85
N ASN A 75 0.24 -7.70 -4.27
CA ASN A 75 0.98 -8.76 -3.57
C ASN A 75 1.32 -8.34 -2.14
N ILE A 76 1.66 -7.07 -1.95
CA ILE A 76 2.08 -6.54 -0.64
C ILE A 76 0.86 -6.32 0.27
N ASP A 77 -0.24 -5.76 -0.25
CA ASP A 77 -1.46 -5.53 0.55
C ASP A 77 -2.10 -6.85 1.01
N SER A 78 -2.06 -7.90 0.17
CA SER A 78 -2.53 -9.24 0.53
C SER A 78 -1.76 -9.88 1.69
N ARG A 79 -0.51 -9.44 1.93
CA ARG A 79 0.38 -9.91 3.00
C ARG A 79 0.71 -8.81 4.03
N ASN A 80 -0.24 -7.93 4.25
CA ASN A 80 -0.11 -6.76 5.14
C ASN A 80 0.35 -7.12 6.57
N ASP A 81 -0.03 -8.29 7.08
CA ASP A 81 0.38 -8.72 8.44
C ASP A 81 1.90 -8.94 8.53
N ILE A 82 2.51 -9.51 7.49
CA ILE A 82 3.97 -9.70 7.43
C ILE A 82 4.66 -8.34 7.26
N ALA A 83 4.13 -7.46 6.42
CA ALA A 83 4.66 -6.10 6.29
C ALA A 83 4.67 -5.36 7.64
N LYS A 84 3.58 -5.47 8.44
CA LYS A 84 3.49 -4.88 9.78
C LYS A 84 4.48 -5.47 10.78
N ILE A 85 4.75 -6.77 10.70
CA ILE A 85 5.78 -7.41 11.55
C ILE A 85 7.15 -6.89 11.15
N LEU A 86 7.44 -6.87 9.85
CA LEU A 86 8.73 -6.47 9.31
C LEU A 86 9.10 -5.04 9.70
N ILE A 87 8.19 -4.07 9.51
CA ILE A 87 8.48 -2.67 9.86
C ILE A 87 8.73 -2.47 11.35
N LYS A 88 8.05 -3.23 12.22
CA LYS A 88 8.29 -3.16 13.67
C LYS A 88 9.69 -3.64 14.03
N GLU A 89 10.16 -4.74 13.45
CA GLU A 89 11.49 -5.25 13.72
C GLU A 89 12.57 -4.34 13.14
N ILE A 90 12.38 -3.78 11.94
CA ILE A 90 13.31 -2.78 11.36
C ILE A 90 13.36 -1.53 12.24
N ASN A 91 12.20 -0.97 12.62
CA ASN A 91 12.14 0.21 13.51
C ASN A 91 12.81 -0.05 14.85
N LYS A 92 12.60 -1.21 15.45
CA LYS A 92 13.22 -1.62 16.71
C LYS A 92 14.74 -1.71 16.60
N TYR A 93 15.26 -2.16 15.46
CA TYR A 93 16.70 -2.29 15.21
C TYR A 93 17.36 -0.93 14.90
N LEU A 94 16.83 -0.21 13.89
CA LEU A 94 17.42 1.05 13.41
C LEU A 94 17.00 2.27 14.23
N LYS A 95 15.91 2.23 15.00
CA LYS A 95 15.32 3.35 15.76
C LYS A 95 14.88 4.53 14.89
N HIS A 96 14.53 4.28 13.63
CA HIS A 96 14.09 5.28 12.64
C HIS A 96 12.69 4.95 12.11
N ASP A 97 12.03 5.93 11.50
CA ASP A 97 10.73 5.74 10.89
C ASP A 97 10.83 4.81 9.68
N VAL A 98 9.91 3.86 9.59
CA VAL A 98 9.88 2.82 8.55
C VAL A 98 8.52 2.80 7.87
N LEU A 99 8.53 2.78 6.54
CA LEU A 99 7.32 2.65 5.74
C LEU A 99 7.48 1.50 4.74
N ILE A 100 6.39 0.79 4.49
CA ILE A 100 6.25 -0.11 3.34
C ILE A 100 5.06 0.39 2.52
N THR A 101 5.26 0.46 1.20
CA THR A 101 4.23 0.87 0.24
C THR A 101 3.92 -0.27 -0.72
N ASP A 102 2.75 -0.27 -1.32
CA ASP A 102 2.54 -0.89 -2.61
C ASP A 102 2.79 0.14 -3.73
N GLN A 103 2.26 -0.10 -4.92
CA GLN A 103 2.42 0.80 -6.06
C GLN A 103 1.68 2.14 -5.89
N ASP A 104 0.63 2.16 -5.07
CA ASP A 104 -0.34 3.26 -5.01
C ASP A 104 -0.43 3.92 -3.64
N LYS A 105 -0.20 3.19 -2.55
CA LYS A 105 -0.42 3.66 -1.18
C LYS A 105 0.63 3.14 -0.19
N ILE A 106 0.67 3.77 0.96
CA ILE A 106 1.48 3.36 2.11
C ILE A 106 0.69 2.35 2.93
N ILE A 107 1.16 1.09 2.95
CA ILE A 107 0.47 -0.05 3.57
C ILE A 107 0.79 -0.18 5.05
N ALA A 108 2.03 0.07 5.41
CA ALA A 108 2.49 -0.09 6.78
C ALA A 108 3.46 1.04 7.14
N VAL A 109 3.34 1.55 8.36
CA VAL A 109 4.22 2.58 8.93
C VAL A 109 4.48 2.26 10.38
N GLU A 110 5.75 2.41 10.82
CA GLU A 110 6.14 2.37 12.21
C GLU A 110 7.07 3.53 12.52
N GLY A 111 6.85 4.20 13.67
CA GLY A 111 7.60 5.36 14.12
C GLY A 111 6.76 6.62 14.28
N SER A 112 7.41 7.78 14.30
CA SER A 112 6.82 9.07 14.67
C SER A 112 5.82 9.60 13.63
N ILE A 113 6.03 9.28 12.36
CA ILE A 113 5.21 9.76 11.24
C ILE A 113 3.97 8.90 10.95
N LYS A 114 3.74 7.82 11.71
CA LYS A 114 2.70 6.82 11.45
C LYS A 114 1.32 7.42 11.21
N LYS A 115 0.86 8.34 12.07
CA LYS A 115 -0.48 8.93 11.98
C LYS A 115 -0.72 9.71 10.69
N ASP A 116 0.36 10.26 10.13
CA ASP A 116 0.30 11.16 8.98
C ASP A 116 0.39 10.42 7.64
N TYR A 117 0.99 9.22 7.64
CA TYR A 117 1.36 8.51 6.42
C TYR A 117 0.62 7.19 6.19
N LEU A 118 0.15 6.50 7.26
CA LEU A 118 -0.55 5.22 7.09
C LEU A 118 -1.80 5.38 6.22
N ASP A 119 -2.00 4.46 5.29
CA ASP A 119 -3.12 4.40 4.32
C ASP A 119 -3.23 5.61 3.36
N LYS A 120 -2.16 6.44 3.27
CA LYS A 120 -2.11 7.56 2.33
C LYS A 120 -1.65 7.11 0.96
N GLU A 121 -2.21 7.73 -0.08
CA GLU A 121 -1.79 7.53 -1.46
C GLU A 121 -0.42 8.12 -1.73
N LEU A 122 0.39 7.40 -2.54
CA LEU A 122 1.68 7.88 -2.98
C LEU A 122 1.54 9.05 -3.96
N ASN A 123 2.45 9.99 -3.86
CA ASN A 123 2.59 11.03 -4.89
C ASN A 123 2.91 10.37 -6.25
N SER A 124 2.23 10.80 -7.30
CA SER A 124 2.33 10.19 -8.64
C SER A 124 3.73 10.22 -9.24
N LYS A 125 4.61 11.13 -8.79
CA LYS A 125 5.99 11.25 -9.27
C LYS A 125 6.97 10.39 -8.46
N PHE A 126 6.60 10.01 -7.23
CA PHE A 126 7.48 9.28 -6.32
C PHE A 126 7.96 7.96 -6.94
N THR A 127 7.05 7.14 -7.42
CA THR A 127 7.38 5.84 -8.04
C THR A 127 8.31 6.02 -9.23
N SER A 128 8.00 6.93 -10.16
CA SER A 128 8.82 7.16 -11.35
C SER A 128 10.22 7.70 -11.03
N GLU A 129 10.36 8.45 -9.93
CA GLU A 129 11.63 9.00 -9.49
C GLU A 129 12.53 7.92 -8.86
N PHE A 130 11.97 7.01 -8.06
CA PHE A 130 12.75 6.10 -7.23
C PHE A 130 12.85 4.66 -7.75
N ILE A 131 12.08 4.27 -8.78
CA ILE A 131 12.08 2.91 -9.31
C ILE A 131 13.45 2.46 -9.85
N ASN A 132 14.21 3.36 -10.47
CA ASN A 132 15.52 3.07 -11.10
C ASN A 132 16.67 3.88 -10.50
N LYS A 133 16.40 4.69 -9.48
CA LYS A 133 17.42 5.59 -8.92
C LYS A 133 18.26 4.83 -7.90
N LYS A 134 19.59 4.85 -8.06
CA LYS A 134 20.48 4.51 -6.95
C LYS A 134 20.19 5.49 -5.81
N ASN A 135 19.75 4.95 -4.68
CA ASN A 135 19.47 5.78 -3.53
C ASN A 135 20.78 6.28 -2.94
N ASP A 136 20.93 7.58 -2.93
CA ASP A 136 21.98 8.25 -2.20
C ASP A 136 21.42 8.54 -0.80
N PHE A 137 21.85 7.73 0.19
CA PHE A 137 21.42 7.83 1.59
C PHE A 137 22.31 8.78 2.39
N GLU A 138 23.37 9.30 1.78
CA GLU A 138 24.36 10.13 2.45
C GLU A 138 23.95 11.59 2.58
N ASP A 139 23.13 12.09 1.66
CA ASP A 139 22.72 13.48 1.65
C ASP A 139 21.32 13.69 2.19
N LYS A 140 21.15 14.84 2.89
CA LYS A 140 19.83 15.29 3.33
C LYS A 140 18.99 15.69 2.13
N LYS A 141 17.77 15.18 2.06
CA LYS A 141 16.84 15.38 0.95
C LYS A 141 15.51 15.91 1.44
N ASN A 142 14.78 16.52 0.51
CA ASN A 142 13.39 16.90 0.70
C ASN A 142 12.53 16.08 -0.28
N ILE A 143 11.82 15.08 0.24
CA ILE A 143 11.08 14.12 -0.58
C ILE A 143 9.58 14.22 -0.30
N GLN A 144 8.80 14.26 -1.36
CA GLN A 144 7.35 14.23 -1.33
C GLN A 144 6.85 12.81 -1.57
N ILE A 145 6.68 12.04 -0.49
CA ILE A 145 6.17 10.66 -0.56
C ILE A 145 4.66 10.65 -0.83
N ILE A 146 3.92 11.57 -0.21
CA ILE A 146 2.48 11.77 -0.40
C ILE A 146 2.21 13.19 -0.87
N ASP A 147 1.05 13.43 -1.47
CA ASP A 147 0.69 14.76 -1.96
C ASP A 147 0.64 15.79 -0.81
N ASN A 148 1.06 17.02 -1.12
CA ASN A 148 1.01 18.18 -0.23
C ASN A 148 1.81 18.06 1.08
N LYS A 149 2.72 17.09 1.18
CA LYS A 149 3.55 16.92 2.36
C LYS A 149 4.98 16.51 2.00
N ASN A 150 5.93 17.37 2.36
CA ASN A 150 7.34 17.12 2.20
C ASN A 150 7.96 16.59 3.49
N LEU A 151 8.88 15.64 3.36
CA LEU A 151 9.77 15.20 4.43
C LEU A 151 11.19 15.64 4.11
N GLU A 152 11.79 16.41 5.01
CA GLU A 152 13.20 16.80 4.94
C GLU A 152 14.01 15.92 5.90
N GLY A 153 15.02 15.22 5.39
CA GLY A 153 15.86 14.32 6.19
C GLY A 153 16.68 13.38 5.32
N TYR A 154 17.14 12.31 5.94
CA TYR A 154 17.89 11.24 5.32
C TYR A 154 16.98 10.07 5.00
N PHE A 155 17.22 9.38 3.89
CA PHE A 155 16.36 8.29 3.41
C PHE A 155 17.18 7.11 2.90
N ILE A 156 16.72 5.89 3.23
CA ILE A 156 17.03 4.69 2.47
C ILE A 156 15.75 4.28 1.77
N ILE A 157 15.75 4.18 0.44
CA ILE A 157 14.59 3.80 -0.36
C ILE A 157 14.98 2.60 -1.22
N LYS A 158 14.33 1.46 -1.02
CA LYS A 158 14.58 0.23 -1.79
C LYS A 158 13.31 -0.21 -2.50
N PRO A 159 13.34 -0.36 -3.82
CA PRO A 159 12.21 -0.90 -4.56
C PRO A 159 11.99 -2.38 -4.24
N LEU A 160 10.73 -2.80 -4.22
CA LEU A 160 10.29 -4.19 -4.11
C LEU A 160 9.85 -4.65 -5.49
N ASN A 161 10.71 -5.43 -6.17
CA ASN A 161 10.44 -5.90 -7.53
C ASN A 161 10.04 -7.38 -7.48
N ILE A 162 8.78 -7.67 -7.78
CA ILE A 162 8.22 -9.03 -7.88
C ILE A 162 8.10 -9.37 -9.37
N ASP A 163 8.69 -10.49 -9.79
CA ASP A 163 8.71 -10.92 -11.19
C ASP A 163 9.19 -9.82 -12.17
N GLY A 164 10.15 -9.00 -11.73
CA GLY A 164 10.70 -7.89 -12.51
C GLY A 164 9.83 -6.63 -12.56
N ILE A 165 8.68 -6.64 -11.88
CA ILE A 165 7.76 -5.49 -11.81
C ILE A 165 7.88 -4.83 -10.44
N ASN A 166 8.02 -3.50 -10.40
CA ASN A 166 7.99 -2.78 -9.13
C ASN A 166 6.61 -2.91 -8.50
N SER A 167 6.57 -3.47 -7.30
CA SER A 167 5.35 -3.70 -6.52
C SER A 167 5.21 -2.75 -5.34
N GLY A 168 6.25 -1.96 -5.04
CA GLY A 168 6.26 -0.98 -3.96
C GLY A 168 7.67 -0.66 -3.49
N PHE A 169 7.78 -0.12 -2.27
CA PHE A 169 9.05 0.33 -1.69
C PHE A 169 9.12 0.01 -0.19
N ILE A 170 10.33 -0.25 0.30
CA ILE A 170 10.69 -0.07 1.71
C ILE A 170 11.41 1.26 1.82
N ILE A 171 10.93 2.11 2.74
CA ILE A 171 11.47 3.46 2.98
C ILE A 171 11.85 3.58 4.45
N ILE A 172 13.09 3.94 4.72
CA ILE A 172 13.57 4.32 6.04
C ILE A 172 13.80 5.82 6.04
N TYR A 173 13.32 6.49 7.06
CA TYR A 173 13.42 7.93 7.21
C TYR A 173 14.00 8.32 8.56
N SER A 174 14.94 9.25 8.54
CA SER A 174 15.46 9.92 9.72
C SER A 174 15.54 11.43 9.45
N LYS A 175 15.02 12.22 10.40
CA LYS A 175 15.05 13.68 10.27
C LYS A 175 16.48 14.24 10.38
N ASP A 176 17.27 13.72 11.33
CA ASP A 176 18.51 14.34 11.74
C ASP A 176 19.71 13.40 11.70
N THR A 177 19.50 12.08 11.66
CA THR A 177 20.56 11.08 11.70
C THR A 177 20.87 10.57 10.32
N LYS A 178 22.12 10.67 9.90
CA LYS A 178 22.64 10.12 8.65
C LYS A 178 22.75 8.59 8.74
N PHE A 179 22.41 7.91 7.66
CA PHE A 179 22.56 6.46 7.55
C PHE A 179 23.99 6.08 7.18
N THR A 180 24.36 4.86 7.55
CA THR A 180 25.64 4.24 7.20
C THR A 180 25.47 3.28 6.01
N ILE A 181 26.60 2.88 5.43
CA ILE A 181 26.59 1.83 4.40
C ILE A 181 26.04 0.50 4.92
N ASP A 182 26.25 0.21 6.21
CA ASP A 182 25.73 -1.01 6.83
C ASP A 182 24.22 -0.97 6.98
N ASP A 183 23.64 0.19 7.28
CA ASP A 183 22.18 0.39 7.29
C ASP A 183 21.60 0.17 5.89
N ASP A 184 22.24 0.72 4.85
CA ASP A 184 21.80 0.56 3.46
C ASP A 184 21.86 -0.91 3.02
N ASN A 185 22.96 -1.60 3.32
CA ASN A 185 23.14 -3.04 3.03
C ASN A 185 22.11 -3.89 3.78
N PHE A 186 21.84 -3.58 5.04
CA PHE A 186 20.83 -4.26 5.84
C PHE A 186 19.44 -4.13 5.20
N ILE A 187 19.04 -2.92 4.82
CA ILE A 187 17.73 -2.70 4.19
C ILE A 187 17.69 -3.33 2.79
N GLN A 188 18.79 -3.34 2.05
CA GLN A 188 18.88 -4.06 0.77
C GLN A 188 18.64 -5.54 0.94
N PHE A 189 19.23 -6.17 1.95
CA PHE A 189 19.01 -7.58 2.28
C PHE A 189 17.54 -7.83 2.64
N ILE A 190 16.95 -7.00 3.51
CA ILE A 190 15.56 -7.11 3.91
C ILE A 190 14.61 -6.95 2.72
N ALA A 191 14.86 -5.98 1.83
CA ALA A 191 14.06 -5.79 0.62
C ALA A 191 14.09 -7.02 -0.28
N SER A 192 15.28 -7.59 -0.50
CA SER A 192 15.45 -8.81 -1.29
C SER A 192 14.74 -10.01 -0.68
N PHE A 193 14.86 -10.18 0.63
CA PHE A 193 14.19 -11.26 1.37
C PHE A 193 12.67 -11.12 1.29
N PHE A 194 12.15 -9.92 1.54
CA PHE A 194 10.71 -9.66 1.51
C PHE A 194 10.14 -9.83 0.10
N THR A 195 10.84 -9.36 -0.93
CA THR A 195 10.47 -9.60 -2.33
C THR A 195 10.36 -11.10 -2.61
N LYS A 196 11.37 -11.88 -2.22
CA LYS A 196 11.37 -13.34 -2.43
C LYS A 196 10.20 -14.04 -1.73
N TYR A 197 9.90 -13.62 -0.51
CA TYR A 197 8.73 -14.10 0.24
C TYR A 197 7.39 -13.77 -0.44
N LEU A 198 7.31 -12.65 -1.16
CA LEU A 198 6.09 -12.24 -1.87
C LEU A 198 5.90 -12.97 -3.20
N GLU A 199 6.96 -13.58 -3.76
CA GLU A 199 6.91 -14.40 -4.98
C GLU A 199 6.38 -15.82 -4.71
N GLU A 200 6.39 -16.30 -3.46
CA GLU A 200 5.86 -17.60 -3.03
C GLU A 200 4.35 -17.53 -2.73
#